data_394d80f71901dbe087964970a9ce0150
#
_entry.id   394d80f71901dbe087964970a9ce0150
#
_cell.length_a   1.000
_cell.length_b   1.000
_cell.length_c   1.000
_cell.angle_alpha   90.00
_cell.angle_beta   90.00
_cell.angle_gamma   90.00
#
_symmetry.space_group_name_H-M   'P 1'
#
loop_
_entity.id
_entity.type
_entity.pdbx_description
1 polymer ?
#
loop_
_entity_poly.entity_id
_entity_poly.type
_entity_poly.pdbx_seq_one_letter_code
_entity_poly.pdbx_strand_id
1 'polypeptide(L)'
;MQYSQGLILKSRVEEIPLLFHFGVVIIENGEVMVMHNTVDQDVIIESFEEYSEDRVVEETFESDLMYYSKEQLYEAFNRCKGKFDTLNYNCEHFIDCMLGHNHKSEQLHRIGLITIALLLAYLAYKS
;
A
#
# COMPACT_ATOMS: atom_id res chain seq x y z
N MET A 1 -6.70 -3.56 -18.32
CA MET A 1 -5.55 -4.30 -17.76
C MET A 1 -6.02 -5.14 -16.57
N GLN A 2 -5.58 -6.38 -16.54
CA GLN A 2 -5.99 -7.30 -15.49
C GLN A 2 -4.83 -7.53 -14.52
N TYR A 3 -5.09 -7.37 -13.22
CA TYR A 3 -4.10 -7.57 -12.19
C TYR A 3 -4.22 -8.96 -11.58
N SER A 4 -3.08 -9.58 -11.28
CA SER A 4 -3.01 -10.91 -10.69
C SER A 4 -2.96 -10.84 -9.17
N GLN A 5 -3.48 -11.86 -8.52
CA GLN A 5 -3.44 -11.96 -7.05
C GLN A 5 -2.01 -11.93 -6.52
N GLY A 6 -1.80 -11.15 -5.47
CA GLY A 6 -0.48 -11.00 -4.84
C GLY A 6 0.42 -9.98 -5.52
N LEU A 7 -0.03 -9.38 -6.62
CA LEU A 7 0.75 -8.35 -7.31
C LEU A 7 0.81 -7.09 -6.46
N ILE A 8 1.99 -6.48 -6.38
CA ILE A 8 2.16 -5.21 -5.67
C ILE A 8 1.95 -4.07 -6.64
N LEU A 9 1.09 -3.14 -6.28
CA LEU A 9 0.82 -1.93 -7.06
C LEU A 9 1.60 -0.76 -6.44
N LYS A 10 2.34 -0.05 -7.29
CA LYS A 10 2.96 1.23 -6.91
C LYS A 10 2.20 2.33 -7.62
N SER A 11 1.58 3.20 -6.86
CA SER A 11 0.71 4.25 -7.39
C SER A 11 1.23 5.62 -7.02
N ARG A 12 0.96 6.59 -7.89
CA ARG A 12 1.22 8.00 -7.62
C ARG A 12 -0.06 8.58 -7.03
N VAL A 13 0.07 9.32 -5.93
CA VAL A 13 -1.04 10.04 -5.33
C VAL A 13 -1.26 11.32 -6.13
N GLU A 14 -2.48 11.52 -6.68
CA GLU A 14 -2.75 12.65 -7.56
C GLU A 14 -2.50 14.01 -6.91
N GLU A 15 -2.86 14.16 -5.64
CA GLU A 15 -2.71 15.42 -4.90
C GLU A 15 -1.25 15.73 -4.58
N ILE A 16 -0.40 14.71 -4.46
CA ILE A 16 1.03 14.87 -4.15
C ILE A 16 1.83 13.97 -5.08
N PRO A 17 2.17 14.43 -6.30
CA PRO A 17 2.77 13.57 -7.34
C PRO A 17 4.11 12.94 -6.98
N LEU A 18 4.84 13.47 -6.00
CA LEU A 18 6.12 12.89 -5.56
C LEU A 18 5.93 11.79 -4.51
N LEU A 19 4.71 11.60 -4.02
CA LEU A 19 4.40 10.60 -3.02
C LEU A 19 3.86 9.35 -3.70
N PHE A 20 4.50 8.21 -3.43
CA PHE A 20 4.04 6.93 -3.93
C PHE A 20 3.28 6.17 -2.86
N HIS A 21 2.36 5.36 -3.30
CA HIS A 21 1.53 4.53 -2.44
C HIS A 21 1.56 3.09 -2.93
N PHE A 22 1.63 2.14 -2.02
CA PHE A 22 1.72 0.72 -2.34
C PHE A 22 0.50 -0.04 -1.84
N GLY A 23 0.09 -1.04 -2.60
CA GLY A 23 -0.97 -1.95 -2.19
C GLY A 23 -0.73 -3.33 -2.76
N VAL A 24 -1.46 -4.32 -2.25
CA VAL A 24 -1.38 -5.71 -2.69
C VAL A 24 -2.74 -6.12 -3.25
N VAL A 25 -2.72 -6.70 -4.44
CA VAL A 25 -3.95 -7.17 -5.10
C VAL A 25 -4.41 -8.48 -4.47
N ILE A 26 -5.70 -8.56 -4.16
CA ILE A 26 -6.37 -9.82 -3.85
C ILE A 26 -7.63 -9.92 -4.71
N ILE A 27 -7.87 -11.10 -5.28
CA ILE A 27 -9.05 -11.33 -6.12
C ILE A 27 -10.13 -11.96 -5.26
N GLU A 28 -11.28 -11.29 -5.18
CA GLU A 28 -12.42 -11.76 -4.40
C GLU A 28 -13.64 -11.84 -5.29
N ASN A 29 -14.17 -13.05 -5.49
CA ASN A 29 -15.33 -13.29 -6.36
C ASN A 29 -15.15 -12.71 -7.76
N GLY A 30 -13.94 -12.82 -8.32
CA GLY A 30 -13.61 -12.29 -9.64
C GLY A 30 -13.37 -10.78 -9.68
N GLU A 31 -13.44 -10.11 -8.54
CA GLU A 31 -13.24 -8.67 -8.45
C GLU A 31 -11.87 -8.35 -7.88
N VAL A 32 -11.20 -7.34 -8.47
CA VAL A 32 -9.91 -6.89 -7.99
C VAL A 32 -10.09 -5.99 -6.77
N MET A 33 -9.53 -6.42 -5.65
CA MET A 33 -9.50 -5.67 -4.40
C MET A 33 -8.05 -5.32 -4.07
N VAL A 34 -7.84 -4.30 -3.28
CA VAL A 34 -6.49 -3.86 -2.89
C VAL A 34 -6.39 -3.80 -1.37
N MET A 35 -5.38 -4.48 -0.85
CA MET A 35 -5.00 -4.40 0.56
C MET A 35 -3.95 -3.32 0.70
N HIS A 36 -4.19 -2.30 1.53
CA HIS A 36 -3.21 -1.22 1.69
C HIS A 36 -3.37 -0.50 3.02
N ASN A 37 -2.33 0.24 3.38
CA ASN A 37 -2.30 1.02 4.62
C ASN A 37 -2.54 2.49 4.28
N THR A 38 -3.63 3.05 4.77
CA THR A 38 -4.07 4.41 4.43
C THR A 38 -3.91 5.37 5.60
N VAL A 39 -3.76 6.64 5.26
CA VAL A 39 -3.60 7.72 6.23
C VAL A 39 -4.82 7.86 7.14
N ASP A 40 -6.01 7.73 6.56
CA ASP A 40 -7.27 8.05 7.26
C ASP A 40 -8.05 6.82 7.73
N GLN A 41 -7.74 5.63 7.21
CA GLN A 41 -8.48 4.41 7.55
C GLN A 41 -7.57 3.27 8.01
N ASP A 42 -6.28 3.54 8.17
CA ASP A 42 -5.27 2.54 8.51
C ASP A 42 -5.25 1.40 7.47
N VAL A 43 -5.06 0.16 7.90
CA VAL A 43 -4.97 -0.99 6.99
C VAL A 43 -6.38 -1.44 6.59
N ILE A 44 -6.68 -1.37 5.30
CA ILE A 44 -8.00 -1.72 4.77
C ILE A 44 -7.88 -2.55 3.49
N ILE A 45 -9.02 -3.14 3.11
CA ILE A 45 -9.22 -3.76 1.80
C ILE A 45 -10.34 -2.98 1.12
N GLU A 46 -10.09 -2.48 -0.07
CA GLU A 46 -11.13 -1.80 -0.84
C GLU A 46 -11.08 -2.22 -2.30
N SER A 47 -12.15 -1.92 -3.06
CA SER A 47 -12.19 -2.24 -4.48
C SER A 47 -11.10 -1.46 -5.23
N PHE A 48 -10.65 -1.99 -6.37
CA PHE A 48 -9.71 -1.26 -7.21
C PHE A 48 -10.31 0.06 -7.69
N GLU A 49 -11.61 0.10 -7.93
CA GLU A 49 -12.30 1.32 -8.33
C GLU A 49 -12.15 2.42 -7.28
N GLU A 50 -12.38 2.10 -6.02
CA GLU A 50 -12.20 3.05 -4.91
C GLU A 50 -10.72 3.43 -4.73
N TYR A 51 -9.84 2.42 -4.80
CA TYR A 51 -8.40 2.63 -4.66
C TYR A 51 -7.88 3.63 -5.69
N SER A 52 -8.37 3.55 -6.92
CA SER A 52 -7.87 4.36 -8.03
C SER A 52 -8.57 5.71 -8.20
N GLU A 53 -9.49 6.08 -7.31
CA GLU A 53 -10.17 7.37 -7.40
C GLU A 53 -9.19 8.55 -7.33
N ASP A 54 -8.18 8.46 -6.46
CA ASP A 54 -7.18 9.52 -6.28
C ASP A 54 -5.74 9.02 -6.45
N ARG A 55 -5.57 7.85 -7.07
CA ARG A 55 -4.26 7.24 -7.30
C ARG A 55 -4.17 6.71 -8.71
N VAL A 56 -3.00 6.86 -9.30
CA VAL A 56 -2.70 6.32 -10.63
C VAL A 56 -1.62 5.26 -10.48
N VAL A 57 -1.93 4.03 -10.87
CA VAL A 57 -0.96 2.93 -10.83
C VAL A 57 0.11 3.19 -11.89
N GLU A 58 1.35 3.33 -11.48
CA GLU A 58 2.48 3.58 -12.38
C GLU A 58 3.32 2.36 -12.65
N GLU A 59 3.45 1.49 -11.63
CA GLU A 59 4.25 0.27 -11.75
C GLU A 59 3.61 -0.86 -10.98
N THR A 60 3.92 -2.07 -11.39
CA THR A 60 3.53 -3.27 -10.65
C THR A 60 4.77 -4.10 -10.39
N PHE A 61 4.78 -4.81 -9.26
CA PHE A 61 5.92 -5.64 -8.89
C PHE A 61 5.45 -7.05 -8.53
N GLU A 62 6.17 -8.02 -9.07
CA GLU A 62 6.03 -9.41 -8.64
C GLU A 62 6.83 -9.62 -7.35
N SER A 63 6.33 -10.49 -6.50
CA SER A 63 6.98 -10.82 -5.25
C SER A 63 6.55 -12.21 -4.80
N ASP A 64 7.07 -12.66 -3.67
CA ASP A 64 6.66 -13.93 -3.06
C ASP A 64 5.18 -13.97 -2.72
N LEU A 65 4.53 -12.81 -2.57
CA LEU A 65 3.09 -12.73 -2.32
C LEU A 65 2.27 -13.37 -3.43
N MET A 66 2.79 -13.42 -4.65
CA MET A 66 2.10 -14.05 -5.78
C MET A 66 2.02 -15.56 -5.66
N TYR A 67 2.83 -16.16 -4.78
CA TYR A 67 2.79 -17.60 -4.48
C TYR A 67 1.90 -17.92 -3.28
N TYR A 68 1.38 -16.89 -2.61
CA TYR A 68 0.48 -17.08 -1.47
C TYR A 68 -0.90 -17.49 -1.96
N SER A 69 -1.54 -18.39 -1.22
CA SER A 69 -2.96 -18.65 -1.42
C SER A 69 -3.76 -17.46 -0.92
N LYS A 70 -5.04 -17.40 -1.28
CA LYS A 70 -5.95 -16.38 -0.79
C LYS A 70 -5.97 -16.35 0.74
N GLU A 71 -6.03 -17.53 1.37
CA GLU A 71 -6.02 -17.68 2.82
C GLU A 71 -4.73 -17.12 3.43
N GLN A 72 -3.59 -17.39 2.80
CA GLN A 72 -2.30 -16.88 3.26
C GLN A 72 -2.22 -15.36 3.15
N LEU A 73 -2.80 -14.77 2.09
CA LEU A 73 -2.87 -13.33 1.95
C LEU A 73 -3.71 -12.70 3.06
N TYR A 74 -4.86 -13.30 3.38
CA TYR A 74 -5.69 -12.81 4.48
C TYR A 74 -5.00 -12.96 5.83
N GLU A 75 -4.29 -14.05 6.07
CA GLU A 75 -3.51 -14.23 7.29
C GLU A 75 -2.44 -13.14 7.42
N ALA A 76 -1.71 -12.88 6.34
CA ALA A 76 -0.69 -11.83 6.32
C ALA A 76 -1.33 -10.47 6.56
N PHE A 77 -2.45 -10.19 5.92
CA PHE A 77 -3.19 -8.95 6.11
C PHE A 77 -3.58 -8.76 7.57
N ASN A 78 -4.16 -9.79 8.19
CA ASN A 78 -4.59 -9.71 9.58
C ASN A 78 -3.42 -9.56 10.55
N ARG A 79 -2.29 -10.21 10.26
CA ARG A 79 -1.06 -10.07 11.06
C ARG A 79 -0.49 -8.66 10.96
N CYS A 80 -0.67 -8.01 9.81
CA CYS A 80 -0.06 -6.72 9.52
C CYS A 80 -1.00 -5.53 9.73
N LYS A 81 -2.15 -5.74 10.33
CA LYS A 81 -3.04 -4.63 10.68
C LYS A 81 -2.39 -3.76 11.74
N GLY A 82 -2.49 -2.46 11.55
CA GLY A 82 -1.93 -1.50 12.48
C GLY A 82 -2.39 -0.11 12.11
N LYS A 83 -2.07 0.86 12.94
CA LYS A 83 -2.39 2.24 12.65
C LYS A 83 -1.34 2.86 11.75
N PHE A 84 -1.79 3.63 10.78
CA PHE A 84 -0.88 4.36 9.92
C PHE A 84 -0.02 5.32 10.75
N ASP A 85 1.29 5.29 10.47
CA ASP A 85 2.26 6.18 11.09
C ASP A 85 3.30 6.52 10.03
N THR A 86 3.49 7.81 9.76
CA THR A 86 4.37 8.28 8.70
C THR A 86 5.78 7.69 8.79
N LEU A 87 6.32 7.58 10.00
CA LEU A 87 7.69 7.11 10.21
C LEU A 87 7.75 5.63 10.55
N ASN A 88 6.80 5.11 11.32
CA ASN A 88 6.88 3.77 11.88
C ASN A 88 6.01 2.74 11.17
N TYR A 89 4.91 3.14 10.56
CA TYR A 89 4.04 2.20 9.87
C TYR A 89 3.27 2.86 8.71
N ASN A 90 3.95 3.05 7.60
CA ASN A 90 3.37 3.59 6.37
C ASN A 90 3.02 2.48 5.37
N CYS A 91 2.62 2.86 4.17
CA CYS A 91 2.22 1.89 3.14
C CYS A 91 3.34 0.93 2.74
N GLU A 92 4.58 1.38 2.78
CA GLU A 92 5.73 0.54 2.43
C GLU A 92 6.05 -0.44 3.58
N HIS A 93 5.93 0.00 4.82
CA HIS A 93 6.07 -0.88 5.98
C HIS A 93 5.02 -2.00 5.95
N PHE A 94 3.80 -1.68 5.51
CA PHE A 94 2.74 -2.67 5.37
C PHE A 94 3.13 -3.76 4.37
N ILE A 95 3.67 -3.37 3.20
CA ILE A 95 4.13 -4.33 2.19
C ILE A 95 5.25 -5.21 2.76
N ASP A 96 6.21 -4.61 3.45
CA ASP A 96 7.30 -5.35 4.08
C ASP A 96 6.78 -6.35 5.11
N CYS A 97 5.79 -5.95 5.90
CA CYS A 97 5.15 -6.85 6.86
C CYS A 97 4.47 -8.02 6.16
N MET A 98 3.71 -7.75 5.09
CA MET A 98 3.05 -8.80 4.31
C MET A 98 4.06 -9.82 3.78
N LEU A 99 5.23 -9.35 3.38
CA LEU A 99 6.33 -10.19 2.90
C LEU A 99 7.09 -10.90 4.03
N GLY A 100 6.80 -10.55 5.28
CA GLY A 100 7.48 -11.14 6.44
C GLY A 100 8.80 -10.48 6.78
N HIS A 101 9.08 -9.30 6.24
CA HIS A 101 10.30 -8.55 6.50
C HIS A 101 10.14 -7.60 7.70
N ASN A 102 11.27 -7.05 8.17
CA ASN A 102 11.27 -6.02 9.19
C ASN A 102 10.69 -4.72 8.62
N HIS A 103 10.05 -3.93 9.50
CA HIS A 103 9.45 -2.66 9.10
C HIS A 103 10.52 -1.61 8.84
N LYS A 104 10.96 -1.49 7.60
CA LYS A 104 11.93 -0.48 7.20
C LYS A 104 11.48 0.10 5.86
N SER A 105 11.02 1.35 5.89
CA SER A 105 10.53 1.99 4.68
C SER A 105 11.67 2.45 3.80
N GLU A 106 11.85 1.80 2.65
CA GLU A 106 12.83 2.21 1.66
C GLU A 106 12.43 3.51 0.97
N GLN A 107 11.13 3.75 0.85
CA GLN A 107 10.62 4.97 0.27
C GLN A 107 11.09 6.19 1.07
N LEU A 108 10.97 6.13 2.39
CA LEU A 108 11.45 7.21 3.25
C LEU A 108 12.95 7.36 3.18
N HIS A 109 13.68 6.25 3.12
CA HIS A 109 15.14 6.28 2.99
C HIS A 109 15.60 6.93 1.70
N ARG A 110 14.98 6.58 0.58
CA ARG A 110 15.42 7.05 -0.72
C ARG A 110 15.07 8.50 -1.01
N ILE A 111 13.94 8.95 -0.51
CA ILE A 111 13.42 10.28 -0.84
C ILE A 111 13.73 11.29 0.26
N GLY A 112 13.99 10.83 1.48
CA GLY A 112 14.46 11.66 2.57
C GLY A 112 13.45 12.67 3.09
N LEU A 113 13.96 13.79 3.59
CA LEU A 113 13.15 14.80 4.28
C LEU A 113 12.09 15.44 3.43
N ILE A 114 12.30 15.53 2.11
CA ILE A 114 11.30 16.13 1.20
C ILE A 114 10.01 15.30 1.21
N THR A 115 10.15 13.98 1.11
CA THR A 115 8.98 13.10 1.12
C THR A 115 8.27 13.14 2.47
N ILE A 116 9.02 13.17 3.57
CA ILE A 116 8.44 13.28 4.90
C ILE A 116 7.64 14.57 5.01
N ALA A 117 8.21 15.69 4.56
CA ALA A 117 7.53 16.98 4.59
C ALA A 117 6.23 16.97 3.77
N LEU A 118 6.29 16.39 2.57
CA LEU A 118 5.11 16.27 1.70
C LEU A 118 4.04 15.37 2.32
N LEU A 119 4.46 14.28 2.93
CA LEU A 119 3.53 13.36 3.59
C LEU A 119 2.87 14.01 4.80
N LEU A 120 3.63 14.76 5.59
CA LEU A 120 3.08 15.51 6.72
C LEU A 120 2.10 16.60 6.25
N ALA A 121 2.41 17.28 5.15
CA ALA A 121 1.51 18.25 4.56
C ALA A 121 0.20 17.59 4.07
N TYR A 122 0.31 16.41 3.47
CA TYR A 122 -0.84 15.64 3.03
C TYR A 122 -1.72 15.23 4.23
N LEU A 123 -1.09 14.79 5.33
CA LEU A 123 -1.81 14.45 6.56
C LEU A 123 -2.55 15.65 7.11
N ALA A 124 -1.92 16.81 7.12
CA ALA A 124 -2.55 18.05 7.58
C ALA A 124 -3.73 18.44 6.68
N TYR A 125 -3.60 18.25 5.37
CA TYR A 125 -4.67 18.52 4.41
C TYR A 125 -5.87 17.59 4.63
N LYS A 126 -5.62 16.31 4.94
CA LYS A 126 -6.68 15.31 5.15
C LYS A 126 -7.36 15.44 6.52
N SER A 127 -6.71 16.04 7.48
CA SER A 127 -7.30 16.27 8.79
C SER A 127 -8.06 17.59 8.82
#